data_a70dc495d8409d3f8be9464906740212
#
_entry.id   a70dc495d8409d3f8be9464906740212
#
_cell.length_a   1.000
_cell.length_b   1.000
_cell.length_c   1.000
_cell.angle_alpha   90.00
_cell.angle_beta   90.00
_cell.angle_gamma   90.00
#
_symmetry.space_group_name_H-M   'P 1'
#
loop_
_entity.id
_entity.type
_entity.pdbx_description
1 polymer ?
#
loop_
_entity_poly.entity_id
_entity_poly.type
_entity_poly.pdbx_seq_one_letter_code
_entity_poly.pdbx_strand_id
1 'polypeptide(L)'
;LEYIFSFFFLLLETVYHFKMRPNIKHILQQMAHLGADTLPIVLLTILFTGMVLTLQTAQEFIKYGAQSSVGGVVAIAMGRELAPVLTGVVTAGRVGAAITAEIGSMKVTEQIDALKVMATNPVAYLVVPRLIACVLMLPLLVVFADMIGTFGGYLVATLYADINSLTYFQSIKVFTVVNDVTGGLIKGAVFGAIIALVGCYKGLTAPNGAVGVGKATTGSVVNSIIAIFI
;
A
#
# COMPACT_ATOMS: atom_id res chain seq x y z
N LEU A 1 -22.38 15.46 -2.27
CA LEU A 1 -23.18 14.37 -2.80
C LEU A 1 -22.71 13.97 -4.21
N GLU A 2 -22.51 14.91 -5.15
CA GLU A 2 -22.05 14.63 -6.53
C GLU A 2 -20.72 13.88 -6.58
N TYR A 3 -19.75 14.23 -5.74
CA TYR A 3 -18.44 13.54 -5.68
C TYR A 3 -18.56 12.07 -5.26
N ILE A 4 -19.42 11.78 -4.29
CA ILE A 4 -19.64 10.39 -3.82
C ILE A 4 -20.33 9.59 -4.92
N PHE A 5 -21.31 10.18 -5.60
CA PHE A 5 -22.03 9.51 -6.67
C PHE A 5 -21.13 9.21 -7.88
N SER A 6 -20.29 10.17 -8.27
CA SER A 6 -19.34 9.99 -9.38
C SER A 6 -18.26 8.95 -9.06
N PHE A 7 -17.79 8.90 -7.80
CA PHE A 7 -16.84 7.87 -7.35
C PHE A 7 -17.47 6.47 -7.37
N PHE A 8 -18.72 6.37 -6.88
CA PHE A 8 -19.46 5.10 -6.89
C PHE A 8 -19.77 4.61 -8.31
N PHE A 9 -20.08 5.54 -9.21
CA PHE A 9 -20.29 5.21 -10.64
C PHE A 9 -19.01 4.67 -11.29
N LEU A 10 -17.85 5.30 -11.03
CA LEU A 10 -16.55 4.82 -11.48
C LEU A 10 -16.24 3.41 -10.95
N LEU A 11 -16.59 3.14 -9.68
CA LEU A 11 -16.42 1.83 -9.07
C LEU A 11 -17.28 0.77 -9.78
N LEU A 12 -18.54 1.05 -10.03
CA LEU A 12 -19.45 0.15 -10.77
C LEU A 12 -18.97 -0.09 -12.20
N GLU A 13 -18.53 0.96 -12.90
CA GLU A 13 -18.01 0.87 -14.25
C GLU A 13 -16.71 0.03 -14.29
N THR A 14 -15.84 0.20 -13.30
CA THR A 14 -14.60 -0.58 -13.18
C THR A 14 -14.91 -2.07 -12.97
N VAL A 15 -15.89 -2.40 -12.10
CA VAL A 15 -16.32 -3.78 -11.85
C VAL A 15 -16.95 -4.39 -13.11
N TYR A 16 -17.75 -3.62 -13.84
CA TYR A 16 -18.35 -4.07 -15.11
C TYR A 16 -17.28 -4.42 -16.15
N HIS A 17 -16.26 -3.56 -16.32
CA HIS A 17 -15.19 -3.75 -17.30
C HIS A 17 -14.11 -4.74 -16.85
N PHE A 18 -14.10 -5.14 -15.58
CA PHE A 18 -13.19 -6.19 -15.07
C PHE A 18 -13.40 -7.54 -15.82
N LYS A 19 -14.58 -7.77 -16.38
CA LYS A 19 -14.93 -8.95 -17.18
C LYS A 19 -14.33 -8.93 -18.60
N MET A 20 -13.91 -7.76 -19.11
CA MET A 20 -13.20 -7.64 -20.39
C MET A 20 -11.75 -8.04 -20.17
N ARG A 21 -11.18 -8.84 -21.08
CA ARG A 21 -9.81 -9.37 -20.97
C ARG A 21 -8.80 -8.21 -20.92
N PRO A 22 -8.27 -7.86 -19.75
CA PRO A 22 -7.28 -6.80 -19.64
C PRO A 22 -5.98 -7.23 -20.32
N ASN A 23 -5.27 -6.29 -20.94
CA ASN A 23 -3.99 -6.58 -21.58
C ASN A 23 -2.92 -6.89 -20.53
N ILE A 24 -2.51 -8.17 -20.45
CA ILE A 24 -1.55 -8.67 -19.46
C ILE A 24 -0.23 -7.89 -19.50
N LYS A 25 0.22 -7.44 -20.69
CA LYS A 25 1.45 -6.64 -20.78
C LYS A 25 1.33 -5.31 -20.03
N HIS A 26 0.18 -4.63 -20.16
CA HIS A 26 -0.08 -3.40 -19.40
C HIS A 26 -0.12 -3.62 -17.88
N ILE A 27 -0.73 -4.73 -17.44
CA ILE A 27 -0.74 -5.07 -16.01
C ILE A 27 0.69 -5.28 -15.51
N LEU A 28 1.49 -6.09 -16.21
CA LEU A 28 2.87 -6.36 -15.81
C LEU A 28 3.75 -5.11 -15.79
N GLN A 29 3.58 -4.21 -16.76
CA GLN A 29 4.27 -2.91 -16.77
C GLN A 29 3.87 -2.05 -15.56
N GLN A 30 2.57 -1.98 -15.26
CA GLN A 30 2.07 -1.28 -14.07
C GLN A 30 2.58 -1.93 -12.78
N MET A 31 2.60 -3.26 -12.68
CA MET A 31 3.14 -3.97 -11.52
C MET A 31 4.63 -3.67 -11.30
N ALA A 32 5.42 -3.65 -12.36
CA ALA A 32 6.84 -3.30 -12.27
C ALA A 32 7.04 -1.85 -11.79
N HIS A 33 6.35 -0.90 -12.42
CA HIS A 33 6.49 0.51 -12.11
C HIS A 33 5.92 0.89 -10.72
N LEU A 34 4.75 0.35 -10.37
CA LEU A 34 4.09 0.66 -9.09
C LEU A 34 4.68 -0.16 -7.93
N GLY A 35 5.12 -1.39 -8.19
CA GLY A 35 5.62 -2.31 -7.16
C GLY A 35 7.13 -2.19 -6.93
N ALA A 36 7.93 -2.55 -7.93
CA ALA A 36 9.37 -2.66 -7.78
C ALA A 36 10.03 -1.34 -7.38
N ASP A 37 9.63 -0.24 -8.00
CA ASP A 37 10.17 1.09 -7.66
C ASP A 37 9.75 1.58 -6.27
N THR A 38 8.66 1.03 -5.68
CA THR A 38 8.18 1.41 -4.33
C THR A 38 8.86 0.58 -3.24
N LEU A 39 9.38 -0.59 -3.58
CA LEU A 39 9.98 -1.53 -2.65
C LEU A 39 11.08 -0.91 -1.77
N PRO A 40 12.08 -0.16 -2.29
CA PRO A 40 13.16 0.35 -1.46
C PRO A 40 12.68 1.29 -0.34
N ILE A 41 11.73 2.19 -0.64
CA ILE A 41 11.22 3.14 0.34
C ILE A 41 10.36 2.45 1.41
N VAL A 42 9.56 1.44 1.00
CA VAL A 42 8.78 0.62 1.94
C VAL A 42 9.71 -0.14 2.87
N LEU A 43 10.71 -0.84 2.33
CA LEU A 43 11.65 -1.61 3.13
C LEU A 43 12.40 -0.73 4.14
N LEU A 44 12.89 0.43 3.71
CA LEU A 44 13.60 1.36 4.59
C LEU A 44 12.69 1.86 5.72
N THR A 45 11.50 2.31 5.38
CA THR A 45 10.55 2.85 6.37
C THR A 45 10.17 1.78 7.40
N ILE A 46 9.85 0.58 6.95
CA ILE A 46 9.40 -0.51 7.81
C ILE A 46 10.55 -1.09 8.65
N LEU A 47 11.78 -1.16 8.10
CA LEU A 47 12.97 -1.56 8.85
C LEU A 47 13.14 -0.68 10.09
N PHE A 48 13.16 0.65 9.90
CA PHE A 48 13.30 1.58 11.02
C PHE A 48 12.12 1.53 11.98
N THR A 49 10.91 1.36 11.48
CA THR A 49 9.72 1.21 12.33
C THR A 49 9.84 -0.02 13.23
N GLY A 50 10.26 -1.17 12.67
CA GLY A 50 10.50 -2.39 13.43
C GLY A 50 11.59 -2.23 14.49
N MET A 51 12.67 -1.53 14.15
CA MET A 51 13.74 -1.20 15.12
C MET A 51 13.22 -0.35 16.27
N VAL A 52 12.51 0.73 15.99
CA VAL A 52 11.97 1.65 17.01
C VAL A 52 10.93 0.94 17.89
N LEU A 53 10.02 0.18 17.27
CA LEU A 53 9.03 -0.58 18.01
C LEU A 53 9.69 -1.56 19.00
N THR A 54 10.71 -2.28 18.53
CA THR A 54 11.41 -3.26 19.37
C THR A 54 12.18 -2.59 20.48
N LEU A 55 12.81 -1.43 20.21
CA LEU A 55 13.51 -0.67 21.23
C LEU A 55 12.59 -0.28 22.40
N GLN A 56 11.41 0.24 22.07
CA GLN A 56 10.42 0.64 23.07
C GLN A 56 9.83 -0.56 23.81
N THR A 57 9.46 -1.61 23.09
CA THR A 57 8.87 -2.81 23.65
C THR A 57 9.86 -3.56 24.54
N ALA A 58 11.12 -3.71 24.10
CA ALA A 58 12.14 -4.42 24.87
C ALA A 58 12.42 -3.73 26.22
N GLN A 59 12.52 -2.39 26.23
CA GLN A 59 12.75 -1.64 27.48
C GLN A 59 11.65 -1.88 28.52
N GLU A 60 10.39 -1.91 28.10
CA GLU A 60 9.28 -2.17 29.02
C GLU A 60 9.25 -3.64 29.47
N PHE A 61 9.41 -4.58 28.56
CA PHE A 61 9.37 -6.01 28.88
C PHE A 61 10.53 -6.47 29.76
N ILE A 62 11.72 -5.84 29.65
CA ILE A 62 12.86 -6.10 30.53
C ILE A 62 12.51 -5.74 31.98
N LYS A 63 11.85 -4.61 32.23
CA LYS A 63 11.42 -4.18 33.56
C LYS A 63 10.51 -5.20 34.26
N TYR A 64 9.70 -5.91 33.49
CA TYR A 64 8.76 -6.91 34.00
C TYR A 64 9.29 -8.35 33.94
N GLY A 65 10.53 -8.56 33.52
CA GLY A 65 11.12 -9.90 33.40
C GLY A 65 10.55 -10.75 32.26
N ALA A 66 9.85 -10.13 31.30
CA ALA A 66 9.14 -10.79 30.21
C ALA A 66 9.88 -10.71 28.87
N GLN A 67 11.21 -10.66 28.89
CA GLN A 67 12.09 -10.50 27.71
C GLN A 67 11.83 -11.55 26.62
N SER A 68 11.46 -12.78 27.04
CA SER A 68 11.18 -13.88 26.12
C SER A 68 9.98 -13.65 25.19
N SER A 69 9.11 -12.68 25.49
CA SER A 69 7.90 -12.40 24.70
C SER A 69 8.07 -11.29 23.66
N VAL A 70 9.18 -10.55 23.68
CA VAL A 70 9.40 -9.36 22.84
C VAL A 70 9.27 -9.68 21.36
N GLY A 71 9.92 -10.76 20.87
CA GLY A 71 9.88 -11.14 19.46
C GLY A 71 8.46 -11.43 18.96
N GLY A 72 7.67 -12.15 19.76
CA GLY A 72 6.29 -12.48 19.41
C GLY A 72 5.38 -11.25 19.35
N VAL A 73 5.49 -10.35 20.33
CA VAL A 73 4.70 -9.10 20.36
C VAL A 73 5.03 -8.21 19.17
N VAL A 74 6.32 -8.06 18.86
CA VAL A 74 6.76 -7.28 17.70
C VAL A 74 6.24 -7.90 16.39
N ALA A 75 6.36 -9.22 16.23
CA ALA A 75 5.88 -9.90 15.02
C ALA A 75 4.37 -9.76 14.81
N ILE A 76 3.57 -9.89 15.88
CA ILE A 76 2.11 -9.69 15.83
C ILE A 76 1.78 -8.24 15.46
N ALA A 77 2.42 -7.26 16.13
CA ALA A 77 2.16 -5.85 15.89
C ALA A 77 2.52 -5.46 14.43
N MET A 78 3.63 -5.99 13.91
CA MET A 78 4.01 -5.79 12.51
C MET A 78 3.00 -6.44 11.58
N GLY A 79 2.75 -7.75 11.68
CA GLY A 79 1.94 -8.51 10.73
C GLY A 79 0.47 -8.08 10.69
N ARG A 80 -0.12 -7.75 11.84
CA ARG A 80 -1.53 -7.36 11.91
C ARG A 80 -1.81 -5.93 11.46
N GLU A 81 -0.95 -4.98 11.88
CA GLU A 81 -1.30 -3.56 11.78
C GLU A 81 -0.21 -2.73 11.11
N LEU A 82 1.01 -2.74 11.63
CA LEU A 82 2.01 -1.76 11.24
C LEU A 82 2.49 -1.93 9.80
N ALA A 83 2.85 -3.15 9.39
CA ALA A 83 3.34 -3.35 8.04
C ALA A 83 2.26 -3.10 6.97
N PRO A 84 1.01 -3.61 7.07
CA PRO A 84 -0.02 -3.30 6.10
C PRO A 84 -0.35 -1.82 6.03
N VAL A 85 -0.55 -1.16 7.19
CA VAL A 85 -0.97 0.26 7.23
C VAL A 85 0.15 1.17 6.73
N LEU A 86 1.38 1.01 7.23
CA LEU A 86 2.50 1.87 6.81
C LEU A 86 2.87 1.64 5.33
N THR A 87 2.84 0.38 4.85
CA THR A 87 3.00 0.09 3.43
C THR A 87 1.92 0.79 2.61
N GLY A 88 0.67 0.77 3.06
CA GLY A 88 -0.44 1.48 2.43
C GLY A 88 -0.21 2.99 2.38
N VAL A 89 0.18 3.61 3.49
CA VAL A 89 0.46 5.06 3.57
C VAL A 89 1.62 5.46 2.65
N VAL A 90 2.73 4.74 2.69
CA VAL A 90 3.89 5.02 1.81
C VAL A 90 3.51 4.85 0.34
N THR A 91 2.75 3.80 0.02
CA THR A 91 2.27 3.54 -1.34
C THR A 91 1.25 4.59 -1.78
N ALA A 92 0.35 5.05 -0.92
CA ALA A 92 -0.57 6.14 -1.23
C ALA A 92 0.18 7.42 -1.62
N GLY A 93 1.24 7.76 -0.87
CA GLY A 93 2.08 8.92 -1.14
C GLY A 93 2.84 8.84 -2.46
N ARG A 94 3.32 7.67 -2.84
CA ARG A 94 4.13 7.48 -4.06
C ARG A 94 3.27 7.05 -5.25
N VAL A 95 2.60 5.90 -5.14
CA VAL A 95 1.84 5.29 -6.24
C VAL A 95 0.54 6.03 -6.49
N GLY A 96 -0.21 6.38 -5.44
CA GLY A 96 -1.44 7.16 -5.57
C GLY A 96 -1.19 8.53 -6.21
N ALA A 97 -0.10 9.20 -5.81
CA ALA A 97 0.33 10.45 -6.43
C ALA A 97 0.73 10.26 -7.91
N ALA A 98 1.52 9.24 -8.22
CA ALA A 98 1.99 8.97 -9.58
C ALA A 98 0.81 8.65 -10.53
N ILE A 99 -0.12 7.79 -10.12
CA ILE A 99 -1.34 7.47 -10.90
C ILE A 99 -2.15 8.75 -11.17
N THR A 100 -2.36 9.58 -10.14
CA THR A 100 -3.13 10.81 -10.29
C THR A 100 -2.45 11.82 -11.22
N ALA A 101 -1.14 11.97 -11.09
CA ALA A 101 -0.36 12.88 -11.95
C ALA A 101 -0.37 12.44 -13.40
N GLU A 102 -0.18 11.13 -13.65
CA GLU A 102 -0.17 10.56 -14.99
C GLU A 102 -1.53 10.73 -15.68
N ILE A 103 -2.63 10.29 -15.04
CA ILE A 103 -3.98 10.41 -15.60
C ILE A 103 -4.40 11.89 -15.73
N GLY A 104 -4.06 12.71 -14.73
CA GLY A 104 -4.33 14.16 -14.78
C GLY A 104 -3.60 14.85 -15.92
N SER A 105 -2.35 14.48 -16.17
CA SER A 105 -1.58 14.97 -17.33
C SER A 105 -2.21 14.53 -18.65
N MET A 106 -2.61 13.25 -18.78
CA MET A 106 -3.32 12.73 -19.95
C MET A 106 -4.63 13.47 -20.19
N LYS A 107 -5.33 13.88 -19.13
CA LYS A 107 -6.57 14.67 -19.26
C LYS A 107 -6.29 16.05 -19.79
N VAL A 108 -5.33 16.77 -19.22
CA VAL A 108 -4.99 18.15 -19.61
C VAL A 108 -4.47 18.21 -21.06
N THR A 109 -3.82 17.16 -21.53
CA THR A 109 -3.33 17.04 -22.92
C THR A 109 -4.33 16.39 -23.86
N GLU A 110 -5.61 16.26 -23.46
CA GLU A 110 -6.73 15.72 -24.26
C GLU A 110 -6.53 14.26 -24.73
N GLN A 111 -5.56 13.54 -24.20
CA GLN A 111 -5.30 12.13 -24.56
C GLN A 111 -6.48 11.24 -24.17
N ILE A 112 -7.19 11.54 -23.08
CA ILE A 112 -8.38 10.79 -22.65
C ILE A 112 -9.53 10.97 -23.66
N ASP A 113 -9.68 12.16 -24.22
CA ASP A 113 -10.71 12.42 -25.23
C ASP A 113 -10.35 11.79 -26.56
N ALA A 114 -9.06 11.76 -26.93
CA ALA A 114 -8.60 10.98 -28.07
C ALA A 114 -8.93 9.47 -27.95
N LEU A 115 -8.78 8.88 -26.75
CA LEU A 115 -9.19 7.48 -26.49
C LEU A 115 -10.70 7.28 -26.75
N LYS A 116 -11.54 8.22 -26.30
CA LYS A 116 -13.01 8.14 -26.55
C LYS A 116 -13.34 8.22 -28.04
N VAL A 117 -12.67 9.10 -28.79
CA VAL A 117 -12.84 9.22 -30.24
C VAL A 117 -12.46 7.91 -30.95
N MET A 118 -11.45 7.21 -30.45
CA MET A 118 -11.06 5.88 -30.93
C MET A 118 -11.98 4.74 -30.45
N ALA A 119 -13.15 5.04 -29.89
CA ALA A 119 -14.11 4.08 -29.33
C ALA A 119 -13.51 3.19 -28.22
N THR A 120 -12.44 3.66 -27.55
CA THR A 120 -11.81 2.96 -26.43
C THR A 120 -12.33 3.55 -25.12
N ASN A 121 -12.89 2.70 -24.23
CA ASN A 121 -13.34 3.16 -22.93
C ASN A 121 -12.13 3.50 -22.03
N PRO A 122 -11.98 4.77 -21.57
CA PRO A 122 -10.84 5.17 -20.74
C PRO A 122 -10.77 4.42 -19.41
N VAL A 123 -11.90 4.03 -18.82
CA VAL A 123 -11.93 3.31 -17.54
C VAL A 123 -11.36 1.90 -17.73
N ALA A 124 -11.80 1.19 -18.78
CA ALA A 124 -11.28 -0.15 -19.09
C ALA A 124 -9.77 -0.14 -19.41
N TYR A 125 -9.29 0.91 -20.08
CA TYR A 125 -7.91 1.00 -20.53
C TYR A 125 -6.95 1.53 -19.45
N LEU A 126 -7.36 2.52 -18.65
CA LEU A 126 -6.50 3.19 -17.68
C LEU A 126 -6.71 2.70 -16.24
N VAL A 127 -7.97 2.50 -15.81
CA VAL A 127 -8.28 2.20 -14.41
C VAL A 127 -8.10 0.73 -14.08
N VAL A 128 -8.67 -0.16 -14.91
CA VAL A 128 -8.66 -1.61 -14.65
C VAL A 128 -7.24 -2.19 -14.49
N PRO A 129 -6.27 -1.93 -15.38
CA PRO A 129 -4.93 -2.48 -15.24
C PRO A 129 -4.21 -1.97 -13.98
N ARG A 130 -4.40 -0.69 -13.63
CA ARG A 130 -3.81 -0.09 -12.43
C ARG A 130 -4.41 -0.67 -11.15
N LEU A 131 -5.73 -0.88 -11.14
CA LEU A 131 -6.42 -1.52 -10.02
C LEU A 131 -5.88 -2.93 -9.77
N ILE A 132 -5.81 -3.75 -10.82
CA ILE A 132 -5.29 -5.12 -10.72
C ILE A 132 -3.85 -5.10 -10.23
N ALA A 133 -3.01 -4.24 -10.80
CA ALA A 133 -1.61 -4.12 -10.41
C ALA A 133 -1.46 -3.75 -8.92
N CYS A 134 -2.22 -2.76 -8.43
CA CYS A 134 -2.15 -2.34 -7.02
C CYS A 134 -2.67 -3.42 -6.08
N VAL A 135 -3.79 -4.08 -6.40
CA VAL A 135 -4.38 -5.15 -5.57
C VAL A 135 -3.44 -6.34 -5.43
N LEU A 136 -2.67 -6.66 -6.47
CA LEU A 136 -1.70 -7.76 -6.42
C LEU A 136 -0.36 -7.35 -5.80
N MET A 137 0.12 -6.14 -6.08
CA MET A 137 1.44 -5.71 -5.63
C MET A 137 1.48 -5.28 -4.16
N LEU A 138 0.41 -4.68 -3.62
CA LEU A 138 0.43 -4.26 -2.22
C LEU A 138 0.55 -5.44 -1.24
N PRO A 139 -0.20 -6.54 -1.35
CA PRO A 139 0.03 -7.70 -0.50
C PRO A 139 1.47 -8.23 -0.60
N LEU A 140 2.04 -8.24 -1.80
CA LEU A 140 3.44 -8.65 -1.98
C LEU A 140 4.41 -7.71 -1.25
N LEU A 141 4.19 -6.40 -1.33
CA LEU A 141 4.98 -5.42 -0.57
C LEU A 141 4.81 -5.60 0.95
N VAL A 142 3.61 -5.94 1.42
CA VAL A 142 3.35 -6.23 2.84
C VAL A 142 4.12 -7.45 3.31
N VAL A 143 4.24 -8.52 2.51
CA VAL A 143 5.09 -9.68 2.87
C VAL A 143 6.54 -9.25 3.09
N PHE A 144 7.11 -8.49 2.17
CA PHE A 144 8.47 -7.98 2.33
C PHE A 144 8.60 -7.03 3.52
N ALA A 145 7.59 -6.20 3.76
CA ALA A 145 7.52 -5.29 4.90
C ALA A 145 7.52 -6.06 6.23
N ASP A 146 6.71 -7.10 6.37
CA ASP A 146 6.67 -7.95 7.56
C ASP A 146 8.03 -8.61 7.83
N MET A 147 8.66 -9.14 6.79
CA MET A 147 9.97 -9.78 6.92
C MET A 147 11.04 -8.79 7.37
N ILE A 148 11.11 -7.62 6.74
CA ILE A 148 12.16 -6.63 7.05
C ILE A 148 11.90 -5.93 8.38
N GLY A 149 10.64 -5.70 8.76
CA GLY A 149 10.27 -5.10 10.03
C GLY A 149 10.60 -6.01 11.21
N THR A 150 10.26 -7.30 11.12
CA THR A 150 10.66 -8.31 12.11
C THR A 150 12.16 -8.49 12.17
N PHE A 151 12.87 -8.41 11.05
CA PHE A 151 14.33 -8.45 10.99
C PHE A 151 14.94 -7.20 11.66
N GLY A 152 14.39 -6.01 11.41
CA GLY A 152 14.81 -4.78 12.12
C GLY A 152 14.63 -4.90 13.63
N GLY A 153 13.50 -5.47 14.05
CA GLY A 153 13.24 -5.79 15.44
C GLY A 153 14.25 -6.78 16.03
N TYR A 154 14.60 -7.82 15.28
CA TYR A 154 15.63 -8.78 15.68
C TYR A 154 16.99 -8.12 15.92
N LEU A 155 17.42 -7.22 15.06
CA LEU A 155 18.70 -6.52 15.23
C LEU A 155 18.75 -5.74 16.55
N VAL A 156 17.70 -5.02 16.87
CA VAL A 156 17.63 -4.24 18.12
C VAL A 156 17.51 -5.16 19.33
N ALA A 157 16.72 -6.22 19.27
CA ALA A 157 16.55 -7.18 20.35
C ALA A 157 17.87 -7.86 20.73
N THR A 158 18.68 -8.21 19.74
CA THR A 158 19.95 -8.92 19.98
C THR A 158 21.11 -7.99 20.30
N LEU A 159 21.23 -6.85 19.61
CA LEU A 159 22.39 -5.96 19.76
C LEU A 159 22.26 -4.96 20.92
N TYR A 160 21.03 -4.58 21.26
CA TYR A 160 20.76 -3.57 22.28
C TYR A 160 20.14 -4.14 23.55
N ALA A 161 19.21 -5.10 23.42
CA ALA A 161 18.47 -5.65 24.56
C ALA A 161 19.05 -6.97 25.09
N ASP A 162 20.17 -7.46 24.56
CA ASP A 162 20.86 -8.71 24.92
C ASP A 162 19.91 -9.94 24.94
N ILE A 163 18.85 -9.93 24.12
CA ILE A 163 17.92 -11.04 24.00
C ILE A 163 18.55 -12.10 23.10
N ASN A 164 18.58 -13.34 23.57
CA ASN A 164 19.13 -14.45 22.79
C ASN A 164 18.31 -14.64 21.50
N SER A 165 19.01 -14.79 20.36
CA SER A 165 18.42 -15.00 19.04
C SER A 165 17.42 -16.15 19.03
N LEU A 166 17.75 -17.26 19.71
CA LEU A 166 16.88 -18.44 19.77
C LEU A 166 15.55 -18.11 20.47
N THR A 167 15.62 -17.37 21.59
CA THR A 167 14.45 -16.91 22.36
C THR A 167 13.56 -16.00 21.53
N TYR A 168 14.16 -15.08 20.77
CA TYR A 168 13.43 -14.17 19.89
C TYR A 168 12.61 -14.94 18.82
N PHE A 169 13.25 -15.85 18.08
CA PHE A 169 12.57 -16.65 17.06
C PHE A 169 11.57 -17.67 17.63
N GLN A 170 11.84 -18.25 18.80
CA GLN A 170 10.89 -19.11 19.48
C GLN A 170 9.62 -18.37 19.88
N SER A 171 9.74 -17.15 20.39
CA SER A 171 8.58 -16.34 20.74
C SER A 171 7.73 -15.97 19.52
N ILE A 172 8.35 -15.69 18.38
CA ILE A 172 7.61 -15.48 17.12
C ILE A 172 6.77 -16.71 16.79
N LYS A 173 7.37 -17.90 16.82
CA LYS A 173 6.65 -19.17 16.51
C LYS A 173 5.49 -19.45 17.45
N VAL A 174 5.61 -19.09 18.73
CA VAL A 174 4.56 -19.34 19.73
C VAL A 174 3.42 -18.35 19.63
N PHE A 175 3.72 -17.08 19.37
CA PHE A 175 2.73 -16.01 19.43
C PHE A 175 2.08 -15.72 18.08
N THR A 176 2.77 -15.92 16.94
CA THR A 176 2.25 -15.58 15.61
C THR A 176 1.39 -16.72 15.07
N VAL A 177 0.17 -16.36 14.67
CA VAL A 177 -0.77 -17.29 14.03
C VAL A 177 -0.87 -16.95 12.53
N VAL A 178 -1.17 -17.97 11.71
CA VAL A 178 -1.34 -17.78 10.25
C VAL A 178 -2.37 -16.69 9.93
N ASN A 179 -3.40 -16.56 10.75
CA ASN A 179 -4.41 -15.49 10.60
C ASN A 179 -3.84 -14.07 10.71
N ASP A 180 -2.75 -13.86 11.42
CA ASP A 180 -2.14 -12.53 11.55
C ASP A 180 -1.55 -12.08 10.22
N VAL A 181 -0.85 -12.98 9.55
CA VAL A 181 -0.26 -12.71 8.22
C VAL A 181 -1.35 -12.61 7.15
N THR A 182 -2.31 -13.53 7.13
CA THR A 182 -3.38 -13.51 6.12
C THR A 182 -4.27 -12.27 6.27
N GLY A 183 -4.57 -11.86 7.51
CA GLY A 183 -5.29 -10.62 7.77
C GLY A 183 -4.55 -9.39 7.25
N GLY A 184 -3.22 -9.32 7.44
CA GLY A 184 -2.38 -8.27 6.90
C GLY A 184 -2.38 -8.22 5.37
N LEU A 185 -2.33 -9.39 4.71
CA LEU A 185 -2.38 -9.49 3.24
C LEU A 185 -3.71 -9.02 2.67
N ILE A 186 -4.83 -9.39 3.31
CA ILE A 186 -6.17 -8.95 2.90
C ILE A 186 -6.29 -7.43 3.04
N LYS A 187 -5.85 -6.86 4.18
CA LYS A 187 -5.76 -5.40 4.37
C LYS A 187 -4.95 -4.75 3.25
N GLY A 188 -3.77 -5.31 2.93
CA GLY A 188 -2.92 -4.85 1.83
C GLY A 188 -3.65 -4.81 0.49
N ALA A 189 -4.39 -5.87 0.13
CA ALA A 189 -5.16 -5.91 -1.11
C ALA A 189 -6.27 -4.85 -1.15
N VAL A 190 -6.99 -4.65 -0.05
CA VAL A 190 -8.02 -3.61 0.08
C VAL A 190 -7.41 -2.21 -0.03
N PHE A 191 -6.30 -1.96 0.64
CA PHE A 191 -5.59 -0.67 0.54
C PHE A 191 -5.10 -0.41 -0.89
N GLY A 192 -4.62 -1.45 -1.59
CA GLY A 192 -4.27 -1.36 -3.01
C GLY A 192 -5.43 -0.94 -3.89
N ALA A 193 -6.60 -1.52 -3.66
CA ALA A 193 -7.81 -1.13 -4.38
C ALA A 193 -8.20 0.33 -4.09
N ILE A 194 -8.17 0.74 -2.83
CA ILE A 194 -8.47 2.14 -2.42
C ILE A 194 -7.53 3.12 -3.11
N ILE A 195 -6.21 2.89 -3.03
CA ILE A 195 -5.21 3.78 -3.61
C ILE A 195 -5.38 3.92 -5.12
N ALA A 196 -5.59 2.80 -5.82
CA ALA A 196 -5.78 2.80 -7.26
C ALA A 196 -7.06 3.55 -7.66
N LEU A 197 -8.18 3.28 -7.01
CA LEU A 197 -9.47 3.90 -7.31
C LEU A 197 -9.46 5.40 -7.03
N VAL A 198 -8.97 5.80 -5.85
CA VAL A 198 -8.87 7.21 -5.48
C VAL A 198 -7.90 7.95 -6.41
N GLY A 199 -6.74 7.35 -6.71
CA GLY A 199 -5.76 7.90 -7.64
C GLY A 199 -6.33 8.12 -9.04
N CYS A 200 -6.99 7.11 -9.60
CA CYS A 200 -7.63 7.20 -10.90
C CYS A 200 -8.79 8.22 -10.91
N TYR A 201 -9.64 8.20 -9.89
CA TYR A 201 -10.74 9.16 -9.77
C TYR A 201 -10.26 10.61 -9.74
N LYS A 202 -9.28 10.92 -8.89
CA LYS A 202 -8.70 12.25 -8.79
C LYS A 202 -7.98 12.68 -10.06
N GLY A 203 -7.31 11.77 -10.75
CA GLY A 203 -6.70 12.03 -12.04
C GLY A 203 -7.72 12.35 -13.14
N LEU A 204 -8.77 11.53 -13.26
CA LEU A 204 -9.85 11.73 -14.22
C LEU A 204 -10.67 13.02 -13.95
N THR A 205 -10.75 13.46 -12.70
CA THR A 205 -11.49 14.67 -12.30
C THR A 205 -10.58 15.88 -12.09
N ALA A 206 -9.28 15.76 -12.39
CA ALA A 206 -8.32 16.86 -12.20
C ALA A 206 -8.76 18.14 -12.94
N PRO A 207 -8.65 19.31 -12.32
CA PRO A 207 -8.85 20.58 -13.01
C PRO A 207 -7.81 20.81 -14.11
N ASN A 208 -8.14 21.66 -15.07
CA ASN A 208 -7.24 21.95 -16.19
C ASN A 208 -5.95 22.66 -15.72
N GLY A 209 -4.85 22.36 -16.43
CA GLY A 209 -3.54 22.94 -16.21
C GLY A 209 -2.70 22.23 -15.13
N ALA A 210 -1.40 22.50 -15.13
CA ALA A 210 -0.42 21.88 -14.24
C ALA A 210 -0.73 22.08 -12.75
N VAL A 211 -1.24 23.26 -12.38
CA VAL A 211 -1.65 23.56 -10.99
C VAL A 211 -2.84 22.69 -10.56
N GLY A 212 -3.78 22.43 -11.50
CA GLY A 212 -4.92 21.54 -11.27
C GLY A 212 -4.49 20.10 -11.01
N VAL A 213 -3.55 19.58 -11.80
CA VAL A 213 -2.96 18.26 -11.62
C VAL A 213 -2.25 18.15 -10.27
N GLY A 214 -1.46 19.16 -9.87
CA GLY A 214 -0.79 19.18 -8.57
C GLY A 214 -1.78 19.14 -7.39
N LYS A 215 -2.86 19.91 -7.43
CA LYS A 215 -3.92 19.89 -6.41
C LYS A 215 -4.63 18.52 -6.36
N ALA A 216 -4.93 17.93 -7.52
CA ALA A 216 -5.54 16.62 -7.60
C ALA A 216 -4.64 15.54 -7.00
N THR A 217 -3.33 15.59 -7.27
CA THR A 217 -2.32 14.69 -6.75
C THR A 217 -2.24 14.73 -5.22
N THR A 218 -2.12 15.93 -4.64
CA THR A 218 -2.12 16.09 -3.17
C THR A 218 -3.44 15.61 -2.57
N GLY A 219 -4.58 15.97 -3.17
CA GLY A 219 -5.89 15.53 -2.71
C GLY A 219 -6.09 14.01 -2.81
N SER A 220 -5.46 13.35 -3.78
CA SER A 220 -5.47 11.88 -3.90
C SER A 220 -4.76 11.22 -2.73
N VAL A 221 -3.56 11.69 -2.40
CA VAL A 221 -2.76 11.18 -1.27
C VAL A 221 -3.54 11.30 0.04
N VAL A 222 -4.06 12.50 0.33
CA VAL A 222 -4.83 12.76 1.56
C VAL A 222 -6.07 11.86 1.65
N ASN A 223 -6.86 11.78 0.58
CA ASN A 223 -8.06 10.96 0.57
C ASN A 223 -7.75 9.46 0.71
N SER A 224 -6.67 8.98 0.07
CA SER A 224 -6.24 7.58 0.20
C SER A 224 -5.81 7.26 1.62
N ILE A 225 -5.02 8.13 2.25
CA ILE A 225 -4.57 7.95 3.64
C ILE A 225 -5.77 7.94 4.60
N ILE A 226 -6.71 8.89 4.45
CA ILE A 226 -7.93 8.90 5.27
C ILE A 226 -8.71 7.59 5.11
N ALA A 227 -8.87 7.11 3.88
CA ALA A 227 -9.61 5.87 3.62
C ALA A 227 -8.89 4.60 4.12
N ILE A 228 -7.57 4.61 4.29
CA ILE A 228 -6.79 3.52 4.88
C ILE A 228 -7.01 3.45 6.40
N PHE A 229 -7.22 4.59 7.07
CA PHE A 229 -7.39 4.65 8.53
C PHE A 229 -8.85 4.51 9.01
N ILE A 230 -9.84 4.48 8.10
CA ILE A 230 -11.25 4.21 8.39
C ILE A 230 -11.56 2.72 8.28
#